data_4aaa45d86e50afb92bf99c15d8e35881
#
_entry.id   4aaa45d86e50afb92bf99c15d8e35881
#
_cell.length_a   1.000
_cell.length_b   1.000
_cell.length_c   1.000
_cell.angle_alpha   90.00
_cell.angle_beta   90.00
_cell.angle_gamma   90.00
#
_symmetry.space_group_name_H-M   'P 1'
#
loop_
_entity.id
_entity.type
_entity.pdbx_description
1 polymer ?
#
loop_
_entity_poly.entity_id
_entity_poly.type
_entity_poly.pdbx_seq_one_letter_code
_entity_poly.pdbx_strand_id
1 'polypeptide(L)'
;LMCKDETFSTYVYGDEDDIYKITSSDLYKRYNEVISNSCITFIISGNLLGYEDIEEKVKNIFNNKLVSKLNYKELIYNQKLNHNQEVVEESQQTTQSVLSYGLRINNPNSNDFYKLSVYNALLGGTPSSKLFQNFREKESLAYTVRSRYYRFKDIIIIYAGIQKENYEKAKLVLENEINKIKDGEITDEEFEASKKSIISDLKEWNDSKIALSKMFISNLFSLKNDSLTLEQMVDKFEKVTKQDIIDIASKITIEKIYFLGGENNA
;
A
#
# COMPACT_ATOMS: atom_id res chain seq x y z
N LEU A 1 -8.89 9.64 6.80
CA LEU A 1 -8.27 10.94 7.13
C LEU A 1 -7.34 11.43 6.02
N MET A 2 -6.32 10.64 5.60
CA MET A 2 -5.34 11.01 4.56
C MET A 2 -5.97 11.41 3.22
N CYS A 3 -7.09 10.81 2.85
CA CYS A 3 -7.74 10.97 1.55
C CYS A 3 -9.15 11.58 1.68
N LYS A 4 -9.37 12.41 2.70
CA LYS A 4 -10.65 13.11 2.88
C LYS A 4 -11.01 13.89 1.61
N ASP A 5 -12.26 13.80 1.22
CA ASP A 5 -12.82 14.40 -0.01
C ASP A 5 -12.34 13.76 -1.33
N GLU A 6 -11.70 12.60 -1.26
CA GLU A 6 -11.35 11.81 -2.43
C GLU A 6 -12.16 10.50 -2.46
N THR A 7 -12.36 9.91 -3.63
CA THR A 7 -13.03 8.60 -3.77
C THR A 7 -12.32 7.51 -2.96
N PHE A 8 -11.00 7.64 -2.76
CA PHE A 8 -10.20 6.71 -1.98
C PHE A 8 -10.51 6.75 -0.47
N SER A 9 -11.23 7.77 0.03
CA SER A 9 -11.69 7.83 1.42
C SER A 9 -12.83 6.86 1.72
N THR A 10 -13.51 6.35 0.69
CA THR A 10 -14.62 5.42 0.85
C THR A 10 -14.13 4.10 1.45
N TYR A 11 -14.74 3.69 2.55
CA TYR A 11 -14.39 2.43 3.18
C TYR A 11 -14.80 1.25 2.30
N VAL A 12 -13.84 0.35 2.02
CA VAL A 12 -14.02 -0.74 1.04
C VAL A 12 -15.15 -1.70 1.42
N TYR A 13 -15.41 -1.87 2.70
CA TYR A 13 -16.46 -2.76 3.19
C TYR A 13 -17.82 -2.06 3.38
N GLY A 14 -17.90 -0.76 3.04
CA GLY A 14 -19.10 0.02 3.18
C GLY A 14 -19.39 0.48 4.61
N ASP A 15 -20.53 1.09 4.78
CA ASP A 15 -21.05 1.51 6.07
C ASP A 15 -22.13 0.51 6.55
N GLU A 16 -22.18 0.22 7.84
CA GLU A 16 -23.10 -0.75 8.40
C GLU A 16 -24.56 -0.34 8.17
N ASP A 17 -24.87 0.93 8.32
CA ASP A 17 -26.21 1.47 8.12
C ASP A 17 -26.64 1.36 6.64
N ASP A 18 -25.71 1.47 5.71
CA ASP A 18 -25.99 1.33 4.28
C ASP A 18 -26.18 -0.14 3.90
N ILE A 19 -25.42 -1.06 4.51
CA ILE A 19 -25.55 -2.50 4.24
C ILE A 19 -26.96 -2.99 4.58
N TYR A 20 -27.54 -2.54 5.69
CA TYR A 20 -28.92 -2.92 6.08
C TYR A 20 -30.00 -2.35 5.18
N LYS A 21 -29.73 -1.31 4.40
CA LYS A 21 -30.69 -0.71 3.46
C LYS A 21 -30.69 -1.37 2.09
N ILE A 22 -29.61 -2.08 1.74
CA ILE A 22 -29.44 -2.71 0.42
C ILE A 22 -30.38 -3.92 0.28
N THR A 23 -31.21 -3.90 -0.76
CA THR A 23 -32.07 -5.04 -1.09
C THR A 23 -31.43 -5.95 -2.16
N SER A 24 -31.95 -7.18 -2.29
CA SER A 24 -31.53 -8.09 -3.36
C SER A 24 -31.77 -7.49 -4.76
N SER A 25 -32.83 -6.70 -4.92
CA SER A 25 -33.12 -5.98 -6.16
C SER A 25 -32.07 -4.94 -6.51
N ASP A 26 -31.62 -4.17 -5.50
CA ASP A 26 -30.56 -3.16 -5.68
C ASP A 26 -29.25 -3.81 -6.09
N LEU A 27 -28.88 -4.90 -5.43
CA LEU A 27 -27.69 -5.68 -5.78
C LEU A 27 -27.75 -6.24 -7.19
N TYR A 28 -28.88 -6.81 -7.59
CA TYR A 28 -29.04 -7.37 -8.93
C TYR A 28 -29.00 -6.29 -10.01
N LYS A 29 -29.65 -5.15 -9.76
CA LYS A 29 -29.57 -3.97 -10.63
C LYS A 29 -28.13 -3.50 -10.78
N ARG A 30 -27.41 -3.34 -9.67
CA ARG A 30 -26.00 -2.91 -9.68
C ARG A 30 -25.10 -3.93 -10.38
N TYR A 31 -25.32 -5.22 -10.16
CA TYR A 31 -24.59 -6.28 -10.87
C TYR A 31 -24.74 -6.12 -12.39
N ASN A 32 -25.96 -5.95 -12.89
CA ASN A 32 -26.21 -5.78 -14.33
C ASN A 32 -25.57 -4.50 -14.88
N GLU A 33 -25.62 -3.39 -14.14
CA GLU A 33 -24.96 -2.14 -14.51
C GLU A 33 -23.44 -2.33 -14.64
N VAL A 34 -22.80 -2.99 -13.67
CA VAL A 34 -21.35 -3.26 -13.68
C VAL A 34 -20.98 -4.13 -14.87
N ILE A 35 -21.67 -5.24 -15.08
CA ILE A 35 -21.36 -6.18 -16.18
C ILE A 35 -21.59 -5.52 -17.56
N SER A 36 -22.57 -4.64 -17.69
CA SER A 36 -22.90 -4.01 -18.97
C SER A 36 -22.05 -2.80 -19.31
N ASN A 37 -21.54 -2.07 -18.30
CA ASN A 37 -20.90 -0.77 -18.51
C ASN A 37 -19.44 -0.70 -18.07
N SER A 38 -18.94 -1.74 -17.36
CA SER A 38 -17.56 -1.72 -16.89
C SER A 38 -16.62 -2.31 -17.92
N CYS A 39 -15.38 -1.83 -17.89
CA CYS A 39 -14.29 -2.45 -18.59
C CYS A 39 -13.88 -3.73 -17.84
N ILE A 40 -13.90 -4.86 -18.53
CA ILE A 40 -13.63 -6.16 -17.95
C ILE A 40 -12.30 -6.68 -18.49
N THR A 41 -11.38 -7.03 -17.62
CA THR A 41 -10.11 -7.68 -17.95
C THR A 41 -10.09 -9.08 -17.34
N PHE A 42 -9.82 -10.08 -18.14
CA PHE A 42 -9.64 -11.46 -17.68
C PHE A 42 -8.17 -11.80 -17.63
N ILE A 43 -7.72 -12.36 -16.51
CA ILE A 43 -6.40 -12.92 -16.35
C ILE A 43 -6.57 -14.39 -16.01
N ILE A 44 -6.09 -15.25 -16.90
CA ILE A 44 -6.15 -16.70 -16.72
C ILE A 44 -4.73 -17.20 -16.55
N SER A 45 -4.46 -17.84 -15.43
CA SER A 45 -3.14 -18.36 -15.09
C SER A 45 -3.24 -19.81 -14.66
N GLY A 46 -2.46 -20.70 -15.29
CA GLY A 46 -2.47 -22.09 -14.97
C GLY A 46 -1.77 -22.94 -16.03
N ASN A 47 -1.96 -24.27 -15.94
CA ASN A 47 -1.61 -25.14 -17.05
C ASN A 47 -2.72 -25.06 -18.12
N LEU A 48 -2.40 -24.42 -19.24
CA LEU A 48 -3.34 -24.20 -20.34
C LEU A 48 -3.22 -25.24 -21.46
N LEU A 49 -2.48 -26.32 -21.27
CA LEU A 49 -2.42 -27.42 -22.24
C LEU A 49 -3.82 -28.04 -22.41
N GLY A 50 -4.30 -28.11 -23.65
CA GLY A 50 -5.66 -28.57 -23.95
C GLY A 50 -6.75 -27.50 -23.84
N TYR A 51 -6.37 -26.24 -23.61
CA TYR A 51 -7.26 -25.08 -23.51
C TYR A 51 -6.80 -23.95 -24.46
N GLU A 52 -6.27 -24.31 -25.63
CA GLU A 52 -5.75 -23.39 -26.65
C GLU A 52 -6.83 -22.42 -27.15
N ASP A 53 -8.11 -22.82 -27.03
CA ASP A 53 -9.28 -22.04 -27.42
C ASP A 53 -9.89 -21.19 -26.28
N ILE A 54 -9.23 -21.11 -25.11
CA ILE A 54 -9.78 -20.43 -23.93
C ILE A 54 -10.08 -18.95 -24.18
N GLU A 55 -9.24 -18.28 -24.97
CA GLU A 55 -9.44 -16.88 -25.32
C GLU A 55 -10.72 -16.70 -26.16
N GLU A 56 -10.93 -17.57 -27.13
CA GLU A 56 -12.14 -17.57 -27.97
C GLU A 56 -13.39 -17.87 -27.14
N LYS A 57 -13.33 -18.88 -26.27
CA LYS A 57 -14.43 -19.22 -25.35
C LYS A 57 -14.81 -18.05 -24.47
N VAL A 58 -13.83 -17.37 -23.87
CA VAL A 58 -14.09 -16.17 -23.04
C VAL A 58 -14.71 -15.06 -23.87
N LYS A 59 -14.17 -14.76 -25.06
CA LYS A 59 -14.73 -13.79 -25.98
C LYS A 59 -16.19 -14.13 -26.35
N ASN A 60 -16.50 -15.37 -26.62
CA ASN A 60 -17.85 -15.80 -27.00
C ASN A 60 -18.86 -15.65 -25.86
N ILE A 61 -18.48 -15.91 -24.61
CA ILE A 61 -19.33 -15.70 -23.43
C ILE A 61 -19.72 -14.23 -23.28
N PHE A 62 -18.80 -13.31 -23.61
CA PHE A 62 -18.97 -11.88 -23.44
C PHE A 62 -19.23 -11.11 -24.75
N ASN A 63 -19.47 -11.81 -25.85
CA ASN A 63 -19.40 -11.35 -27.26
C ASN A 63 -20.16 -10.05 -27.60
N ASN A 64 -21.10 -9.63 -26.77
CA ASN A 64 -21.84 -8.37 -26.96
C ASN A 64 -21.61 -7.38 -25.80
N LYS A 65 -20.73 -7.70 -24.87
CA LYS A 65 -20.51 -6.93 -23.62
C LYS A 65 -19.05 -6.46 -23.43
N LEU A 66 -18.12 -6.97 -24.25
CA LEU A 66 -16.75 -6.52 -24.17
C LEU A 66 -16.59 -5.20 -24.92
N VAL A 67 -16.33 -4.14 -24.21
CA VAL A 67 -15.94 -2.86 -24.81
C VAL A 67 -14.52 -3.02 -25.34
N SER A 68 -14.36 -3.07 -26.67
CA SER A 68 -13.13 -3.39 -27.38
C SER A 68 -12.02 -2.34 -27.27
N LYS A 69 -12.22 -1.23 -26.60
CA LYS A 69 -11.21 -0.20 -26.36
C LYS A 69 -11.23 0.22 -24.89
N LEU A 70 -10.25 -0.27 -24.18
CA LEU A 70 -9.84 0.23 -22.89
C LEU A 70 -9.32 1.67 -23.02
N ASN A 71 -10.20 2.65 -22.91
CA ASN A 71 -9.77 3.98 -22.51
C ASN A 71 -9.58 3.94 -20.98
N TYR A 72 -8.45 3.39 -20.54
CA TYR A 72 -7.97 3.72 -19.22
C TYR A 72 -7.66 5.21 -19.25
N LYS A 73 -8.64 6.03 -18.88
CA LYS A 73 -8.29 7.35 -18.40
C LYS A 73 -7.32 7.10 -17.26
N GLU A 74 -6.12 7.64 -17.40
CA GLU A 74 -5.17 7.69 -16.29
C GLU A 74 -5.97 8.01 -15.05
N LEU A 75 -5.94 7.12 -14.07
CA LEU A 75 -6.47 7.41 -12.75
C LEU A 75 -5.52 8.44 -12.15
N ILE A 76 -5.64 9.68 -12.64
CA ILE A 76 -4.93 10.83 -12.05
C ILE A 76 -5.59 11.02 -10.70
N TYR A 77 -4.96 10.45 -9.70
CA TYR A 77 -5.28 10.74 -8.31
C TYR A 77 -4.79 12.17 -8.03
N ASN A 78 -5.67 13.14 -8.17
CA ASN A 78 -5.39 14.51 -7.74
C ASN A 78 -5.13 14.45 -6.24
N GLN A 79 -3.86 14.47 -5.86
CA GLN A 79 -3.48 14.63 -4.47
C GLN A 79 -3.80 16.06 -4.05
N LYS A 80 -4.78 16.23 -3.19
CA LYS A 80 -4.90 17.47 -2.43
C LYS A 80 -3.79 17.44 -1.38
N LEU A 81 -2.72 18.17 -1.63
CA LEU A 81 -1.64 18.31 -0.67
C LEU A 81 -2.13 19.19 0.49
N ASN A 82 -2.32 18.59 1.63
CA ASN A 82 -2.51 19.31 2.87
C ASN A 82 -1.17 19.36 3.60
N HIS A 83 -0.48 20.50 3.55
CA HIS A 83 0.85 20.64 4.10
C HIS A 83 0.87 20.79 5.64
N ASN A 84 -0.29 20.87 6.28
CA ASN A 84 -0.38 20.99 7.73
C ASN A 84 -0.50 19.60 8.37
N GLN A 85 0.42 19.33 9.29
CA GLN A 85 0.31 18.17 10.16
C GLN A 85 -0.93 18.31 11.04
N GLU A 86 -1.77 17.29 11.04
CA GLU A 86 -2.96 17.22 11.86
C GLU A 86 -2.90 16.00 12.78
N VAL A 87 -3.23 16.21 14.05
CA VAL A 87 -3.36 15.14 15.04
C VAL A 87 -4.85 14.92 15.32
N VAL A 88 -5.31 13.69 15.18
CA VAL A 88 -6.68 13.29 15.47
C VAL A 88 -6.65 12.22 16.55
N GLU A 89 -7.36 12.46 17.64
CA GLU A 89 -7.45 11.55 18.77
C GLU A 89 -8.90 11.12 18.98
N GLU A 90 -9.10 9.82 19.14
CA GLU A 90 -10.38 9.20 19.41
C GLU A 90 -10.23 8.22 20.56
N SER A 91 -11.31 8.03 21.33
CA SER A 91 -11.38 7.05 22.40
C SER A 91 -12.42 5.99 22.08
N GLN A 92 -12.06 4.73 22.27
CA GLN A 92 -12.97 3.61 22.08
C GLN A 92 -12.70 2.53 23.13
N GLN A 93 -13.72 1.75 23.47
CA GLN A 93 -13.55 0.58 24.35
C GLN A 93 -12.75 -0.50 23.62
N THR A 94 -11.44 -0.44 23.77
CA THR A 94 -10.50 -1.44 23.22
C THR A 94 -9.41 -1.73 24.23
N THR A 95 -8.91 -2.96 24.22
CA THR A 95 -7.81 -3.38 25.11
C THR A 95 -6.45 -2.85 24.68
N GLN A 96 -6.33 -2.36 23.46
CA GLN A 96 -5.09 -1.88 22.89
C GLN A 96 -5.32 -0.56 22.14
N SER A 97 -4.48 0.43 22.44
CA SER A 97 -4.47 1.68 21.69
C SER A 97 -3.74 1.52 20.37
N VAL A 98 -4.12 2.32 19.38
CA VAL A 98 -3.53 2.33 18.04
C VAL A 98 -2.95 3.69 17.75
N LEU A 99 -1.67 3.73 17.41
CA LEU A 99 -1.00 4.91 16.89
C LEU A 99 -0.73 4.70 15.40
N SER A 100 -1.23 5.60 14.57
CA SER A 100 -1.02 5.56 13.12
C SER A 100 -0.47 6.87 12.59
N TYR A 101 0.49 6.79 11.67
CA TYR A 101 1.04 7.93 10.95
C TYR A 101 0.72 7.81 9.47
N GLY A 102 0.21 8.88 8.90
CA GLY A 102 0.05 9.06 7.47
C GLY A 102 1.17 9.93 6.92
N LEU A 103 2.04 9.33 6.12
CA LEU A 103 3.14 10.02 5.45
C LEU A 103 2.74 10.28 4.00
N ARG A 104 2.95 11.51 3.53
CA ARG A 104 2.73 11.92 2.15
C ARG A 104 4.05 12.07 1.41
N ILE A 105 4.10 11.57 0.18
CA ILE A 105 5.21 11.77 -0.71
C ILE A 105 4.92 12.99 -1.57
N ASN A 106 5.76 14.02 -1.49
CA ASN A 106 5.60 15.25 -2.25
C ASN A 106 6.23 15.11 -3.64
N ASN A 107 5.47 15.44 -4.69
CA ASN A 107 5.92 15.43 -6.08
C ASN A 107 6.64 14.13 -6.48
N PRO A 108 6.02 12.96 -6.28
CA PRO A 108 6.61 11.70 -6.70
C PRO A 108 6.69 11.62 -8.22
N ASN A 109 7.70 10.94 -8.71
CA ASN A 109 7.82 10.59 -10.11
C ASN A 109 7.70 9.06 -10.29
N SER A 110 7.47 8.64 -11.51
CA SER A 110 7.25 7.21 -11.81
C SER A 110 8.44 6.29 -11.49
N ASN A 111 9.66 6.84 -11.34
CA ASN A 111 10.84 6.05 -10.97
C ASN A 111 10.99 5.94 -9.45
N ASP A 112 10.24 6.74 -8.68
CA ASP A 112 10.33 6.75 -7.22
C ASP A 112 9.72 5.47 -6.59
N PHE A 113 8.95 4.69 -7.35
CA PHE A 113 8.34 3.45 -6.85
C PHE A 113 9.36 2.49 -6.22
N TYR A 114 10.49 2.25 -6.88
CA TYR A 114 11.52 1.33 -6.38
C TYR A 114 12.20 1.88 -5.12
N LYS A 115 12.51 3.17 -5.12
CA LYS A 115 13.09 3.88 -3.98
C LYS A 115 12.13 3.88 -2.78
N LEU A 116 10.85 4.19 -3.00
CA LEU A 116 9.81 4.18 -1.97
C LEU A 116 9.54 2.79 -1.40
N SER A 117 9.62 1.76 -2.23
CA SER A 117 9.48 0.38 -1.77
C SER A 117 10.64 -0.01 -0.84
N VAL A 118 11.89 0.35 -1.20
CA VAL A 118 13.06 0.10 -0.34
C VAL A 118 13.00 0.96 0.92
N TYR A 119 12.62 2.24 0.81
CA TYR A 119 12.38 3.11 1.96
C TYR A 119 11.36 2.49 2.93
N ASN A 120 10.22 2.02 2.42
CA ASN A 120 9.19 1.40 3.24
C ASN A 120 9.68 0.09 3.91
N ALA A 121 10.44 -0.74 3.18
CA ALA A 121 11.04 -1.95 3.74
C ALA A 121 12.01 -1.62 4.89
N LEU A 122 12.84 -0.59 4.71
CA LEU A 122 13.77 -0.09 5.70
C LEU A 122 13.06 0.53 6.93
N LEU A 123 11.98 1.29 6.71
CA LEU A 123 11.25 1.97 7.78
C LEU A 123 10.51 1.00 8.68
N GLY A 124 9.60 0.20 8.13
CA GLY A 124 8.70 -0.66 8.92
C GLY A 124 8.05 -1.81 8.14
N GLY A 125 8.51 -2.07 6.90
CA GLY A 125 7.92 -3.08 6.03
C GLY A 125 8.43 -4.50 6.25
N THR A 126 9.50 -4.68 7.02
CA THR A 126 10.16 -5.97 7.25
C THR A 126 10.51 -6.19 8.72
N PRO A 127 10.77 -7.43 9.17
CA PRO A 127 11.24 -7.69 10.53
C PRO A 127 12.63 -7.09 10.83
N SER A 128 13.44 -6.80 9.83
CA SER A 128 14.75 -6.13 9.98
C SER A 128 14.67 -4.60 9.90
N SER A 129 13.47 -4.04 9.76
CA SER A 129 13.25 -2.60 9.63
C SER A 129 13.52 -1.82 10.92
N LYS A 130 13.82 -0.53 10.79
CA LYS A 130 14.12 0.37 11.90
C LYS A 130 13.01 0.39 12.96
N LEU A 131 11.74 0.49 12.54
CA LEU A 131 10.61 0.48 13.47
C LEU A 131 10.48 -0.88 14.18
N PHE A 132 10.66 -1.97 13.47
CA PHE A 132 10.58 -3.28 14.11
C PHE A 132 11.71 -3.45 15.14
N GLN A 133 12.96 -3.19 14.78
CA GLN A 133 14.12 -3.39 15.62
C GLN A 133 14.20 -2.39 16.79
N ASN A 134 13.98 -1.10 16.54
CA ASN A 134 14.14 -0.09 17.56
C ASN A 134 12.85 0.14 18.37
N PHE A 135 11.71 0.27 17.72
CA PHE A 135 10.46 0.62 18.39
C PHE A 135 9.83 -0.59 19.12
N ARG A 136 9.83 -1.77 18.48
CA ARG A 136 9.26 -2.99 19.07
C ARG A 136 10.25 -3.75 19.93
N GLU A 137 11.40 -4.17 19.36
CA GLU A 137 12.32 -5.08 20.04
C GLU A 137 13.11 -4.36 21.14
N LYS A 138 13.72 -3.22 20.83
CA LYS A 138 14.58 -2.50 21.77
C LYS A 138 13.79 -1.72 22.82
N GLU A 139 12.83 -0.92 22.40
CA GLU A 139 12.06 -0.04 23.29
C GLU A 139 10.81 -0.71 23.89
N SER A 140 10.40 -1.86 23.36
CA SER A 140 9.22 -2.63 23.80
C SER A 140 7.94 -1.80 23.84
N LEU A 141 7.79 -0.83 22.91
CA LEU A 141 6.67 0.11 22.89
C LEU A 141 5.42 -0.46 22.21
N ALA A 142 5.58 -1.46 21.34
CA ALA A 142 4.47 -2.03 20.60
C ALA A 142 4.54 -3.55 20.53
N TYR A 143 3.37 -4.17 20.57
CA TYR A 143 3.23 -5.57 20.21
C TYR A 143 3.38 -5.78 18.70
N THR A 144 2.81 -4.89 17.90
CA THR A 144 2.92 -4.87 16.45
C THR A 144 3.26 -3.47 15.97
N VAL A 145 4.22 -3.38 15.06
CA VAL A 145 4.52 -2.16 14.30
C VAL A 145 4.83 -2.53 12.86
N ARG A 146 4.28 -1.76 11.93
CA ARG A 146 4.53 -1.96 10.51
C ARG A 146 4.28 -0.69 9.72
N SER A 147 4.93 -0.56 8.57
CA SER A 147 4.60 0.46 7.56
C SER A 147 4.14 -0.20 6.26
N ARG A 148 3.29 0.50 5.51
CA ARG A 148 2.80 0.05 4.21
C ARG A 148 2.77 1.21 3.23
N TYR A 149 3.43 1.02 2.08
CA TYR A 149 3.39 1.94 0.96
C TYR A 149 2.19 1.64 0.05
N TYR A 150 1.38 2.65 -0.20
CA TYR A 150 0.23 2.62 -1.10
C TYR A 150 0.62 3.31 -2.41
N ARG A 151 1.15 2.54 -3.35
CA ARG A 151 1.75 2.99 -4.61
C ARG A 151 0.87 3.96 -5.41
N PHE A 152 -0.43 3.68 -5.52
CA PHE A 152 -1.33 4.50 -6.35
C PHE A 152 -1.79 5.79 -5.68
N LYS A 153 -1.43 6.00 -4.42
CA LYS A 153 -1.76 7.21 -3.66
C LYS A 153 -0.53 7.96 -3.17
N ASP A 154 0.65 7.37 -3.38
CA ASP A 154 1.92 7.90 -2.90
C ASP A 154 1.86 8.31 -1.43
N ILE A 155 1.32 7.41 -0.62
CA ILE A 155 1.27 7.53 0.84
C ILE A 155 1.88 6.30 1.50
N ILE A 156 2.47 6.51 2.67
CA ILE A 156 2.89 5.44 3.56
C ILE A 156 2.08 5.57 4.84
N ILE A 157 1.48 4.47 5.26
CA ILE A 157 0.78 4.39 6.55
C ILE A 157 1.62 3.56 7.49
N ILE A 158 1.95 4.12 8.66
CA ILE A 158 2.53 3.40 9.77
C ILE A 158 1.40 3.06 10.74
N TYR A 159 1.43 1.85 11.25
CA TYR A 159 0.51 1.35 12.25
C TYR A 159 1.29 0.75 13.41
N ALA A 160 0.98 1.14 14.64
CA ALA A 160 1.54 0.58 15.85
C ALA A 160 0.44 0.33 16.89
N GLY A 161 0.37 -0.91 17.37
CA GLY A 161 -0.46 -1.25 18.54
C GLY A 161 0.34 -1.02 19.81
N ILE A 162 -0.03 -0.05 20.61
CA ILE A 162 0.70 0.41 21.79
C ILE A 162 -0.19 0.37 23.05
N GLN A 163 0.43 0.54 24.21
CA GLN A 163 -0.31 0.86 25.43
C GLN A 163 -0.53 2.38 25.50
N LYS A 164 -1.67 2.81 26.03
CA LYS A 164 -2.08 4.22 26.09
C LYS A 164 -1.03 5.09 26.78
N GLU A 165 -0.46 4.58 27.86
CA GLU A 165 0.56 5.25 28.67
C GLU A 165 1.85 5.52 27.91
N ASN A 166 2.10 4.76 26.86
CA ASN A 166 3.30 4.88 26.02
C ASN A 166 3.15 5.86 24.86
N TYR A 167 2.00 6.55 24.71
CA TYR A 167 1.69 7.40 23.55
C TYR A 167 2.79 8.42 23.22
N GLU A 168 3.17 9.25 24.19
CA GLU A 168 4.16 10.30 23.97
C GLU A 168 5.55 9.72 23.64
N LYS A 169 5.95 8.66 24.35
CA LYS A 169 7.22 7.99 24.09
C LYS A 169 7.22 7.32 22.70
N ALA A 170 6.13 6.66 22.36
CA ALA A 170 5.95 6.00 21.06
C ALA A 170 6.04 7.00 19.90
N LYS A 171 5.37 8.14 20.04
CA LYS A 171 5.41 9.24 19.08
C LYS A 171 6.83 9.73 18.86
N LEU A 172 7.55 10.03 19.95
CA LEU A 172 8.94 10.52 19.89
C LEU A 172 9.87 9.51 19.18
N VAL A 173 9.79 8.24 19.56
CA VAL A 173 10.67 7.20 18.97
C VAL A 173 10.34 7.00 17.49
N LEU A 174 9.06 6.98 17.11
CA LEU A 174 8.63 6.79 15.74
C LEU A 174 9.12 7.95 14.83
N GLU A 175 8.92 9.19 15.27
CA GLU A 175 9.39 10.38 14.55
C GLU A 175 10.92 10.40 14.42
N ASN A 176 11.63 9.97 15.47
CA ASN A 176 13.08 9.85 15.43
C ASN A 176 13.56 8.84 14.39
N GLU A 177 12.92 7.67 14.28
CA GLU A 177 13.30 6.67 13.27
C GLU A 177 13.02 7.15 11.84
N ILE A 178 11.96 7.93 11.61
CA ILE A 178 11.70 8.59 10.32
C ILE A 178 12.83 9.58 10.00
N ASN A 179 13.22 10.42 10.97
CA ASN A 179 14.25 11.44 10.79
C ASN A 179 15.62 10.80 10.57
N LYS A 180 15.99 9.74 11.26
CA LYS A 180 17.24 9.02 11.04
C LYS A 180 17.43 8.60 9.57
N ILE A 181 16.39 8.10 8.92
CA ILE A 181 16.48 7.77 7.49
C ILE A 181 16.73 9.03 6.67
N LYS A 182 16.06 10.12 6.99
CA LYS A 182 16.18 11.42 6.32
C LYS A 182 17.58 12.03 6.48
N ASP A 183 18.17 11.83 7.66
CA ASP A 183 19.52 12.33 8.00
C ASP A 183 20.63 11.40 7.51
N GLY A 184 20.26 10.27 6.86
CA GLY A 184 21.21 9.31 6.30
C GLY A 184 21.79 8.33 7.31
N GLU A 185 21.23 8.24 8.50
CA GLU A 185 21.60 7.25 9.52
C GLU A 185 21.07 5.85 9.12
N ILE A 186 21.64 5.31 8.06
CA ILE A 186 21.30 4.00 7.48
C ILE A 186 22.58 3.16 7.43
N THR A 187 22.63 2.06 8.16
CA THR A 187 23.74 1.12 8.07
C THR A 187 23.71 0.34 6.75
N ASP A 188 24.87 -0.22 6.32
CA ASP A 188 24.92 -1.08 5.14
C ASP A 188 24.06 -2.32 5.34
N GLU A 189 24.06 -2.86 6.54
CA GLU A 189 23.29 -4.05 6.90
C GLU A 189 21.78 -3.82 6.79
N GLU A 190 21.25 -2.72 7.35
CA GLU A 190 19.83 -2.35 7.26
C GLU A 190 19.40 -2.16 5.80
N PHE A 191 20.24 -1.47 5.02
CA PHE A 191 19.94 -1.19 3.63
C PHE A 191 19.90 -2.46 2.76
N GLU A 192 20.95 -3.28 2.86
CA GLU A 192 21.04 -4.52 2.09
C GLU A 192 19.99 -5.54 2.53
N ALA A 193 19.68 -5.64 3.82
CA ALA A 193 18.60 -6.50 4.31
C ALA A 193 17.22 -6.09 3.74
N SER A 194 16.95 -4.78 3.64
CA SER A 194 15.71 -4.24 3.07
C SER A 194 15.58 -4.57 1.59
N LYS A 195 16.65 -4.41 0.81
CA LYS A 195 16.68 -4.79 -0.61
C LYS A 195 16.51 -6.29 -0.81
N LYS A 196 17.27 -7.07 -0.05
CA LYS A 196 17.23 -8.54 -0.12
C LYS A 196 15.84 -9.09 0.19
N SER A 197 15.15 -8.53 1.17
CA SER A 197 13.77 -8.93 1.50
C SER A 197 12.85 -8.75 0.30
N ILE A 198 12.84 -7.57 -0.34
CA ILE A 198 12.00 -7.30 -1.53
C ILE A 198 12.34 -8.24 -2.68
N ILE A 199 13.64 -8.44 -2.94
CA ILE A 199 14.09 -9.32 -4.04
C ILE A 199 13.72 -10.77 -3.77
N SER A 200 13.77 -11.22 -2.51
CA SER A 200 13.33 -12.56 -2.12
C SER A 200 11.83 -12.74 -2.36
N ASP A 201 11.01 -11.78 -1.93
CA ASP A 201 9.56 -11.81 -2.17
C ASP A 201 9.24 -11.88 -3.67
N LEU A 202 9.95 -11.09 -4.50
CA LEU A 202 9.78 -11.11 -5.96
C LEU A 202 10.14 -12.46 -6.57
N LYS A 203 11.18 -13.12 -6.08
CA LYS A 203 11.57 -14.46 -6.56
C LYS A 203 10.53 -15.51 -6.18
N GLU A 204 9.96 -15.43 -4.98
CA GLU A 204 8.87 -16.30 -4.54
C GLU A 204 7.61 -16.10 -5.37
N TRP A 205 7.35 -14.90 -5.90
CA TRP A 205 6.21 -14.63 -6.78
C TRP A 205 6.28 -15.44 -8.08
N ASN A 206 7.49 -15.80 -8.55
CA ASN A 206 7.63 -16.62 -9.75
C ASN A 206 6.95 -17.99 -9.62
N ASP A 207 6.90 -18.52 -8.42
CA ASP A 207 6.26 -19.81 -8.14
C ASP A 207 4.77 -19.69 -7.78
N SER A 208 4.27 -18.45 -7.63
CA SER A 208 2.90 -18.17 -7.25
C SER A 208 2.08 -17.61 -8.41
N LYS A 209 1.18 -18.42 -8.96
CA LYS A 209 0.23 -17.99 -10.03
C LYS A 209 -0.63 -16.80 -9.60
N ILE A 210 -1.00 -16.73 -8.32
CA ILE A 210 -1.79 -15.63 -7.75
C ILE A 210 -0.94 -14.36 -7.70
N ALA A 211 0.32 -14.44 -7.26
CA ALA A 211 1.21 -13.29 -7.21
C ALA A 211 1.52 -12.75 -8.61
N LEU A 212 1.78 -13.63 -9.58
CA LEU A 212 1.96 -13.24 -10.98
C LEU A 212 0.71 -12.53 -11.53
N SER A 213 -0.49 -13.07 -11.27
CA SER A 213 -1.74 -12.42 -11.71
C SER A 213 -1.91 -11.03 -11.10
N LYS A 214 -1.61 -10.86 -9.80
CA LYS A 214 -1.62 -9.54 -9.12
C LYS A 214 -0.59 -8.59 -9.72
N MET A 215 0.59 -9.07 -10.09
CA MET A 215 1.61 -8.27 -10.74
C MET A 215 1.12 -7.77 -12.11
N PHE A 216 0.53 -8.65 -12.93
CA PHE A 216 -0.07 -8.25 -14.22
C PHE A 216 -1.16 -7.19 -14.04
N ILE A 217 -2.07 -7.38 -13.07
CA ILE A 217 -3.11 -6.39 -12.73
C ILE A 217 -2.45 -5.05 -12.34
N SER A 218 -1.46 -5.08 -11.46
CA SER A 218 -0.74 -3.87 -11.03
C SER A 218 -0.06 -3.14 -12.19
N ASN A 219 0.51 -3.90 -13.14
CA ASN A 219 1.14 -3.32 -14.33
C ASN A 219 0.13 -2.72 -15.31
N LEU A 220 -1.06 -3.32 -15.45
CA LEU A 220 -2.15 -2.75 -16.26
C LEU A 220 -2.61 -1.38 -15.75
N PHE A 221 -2.61 -1.18 -14.44
CA PHE A 221 -2.99 0.08 -13.80
C PHE A 221 -1.82 1.04 -13.57
N SER A 222 -0.60 0.63 -13.88
CA SER A 222 0.54 1.56 -13.84
C SER A 222 0.49 2.46 -15.07
N LEU A 223 0.71 3.75 -14.87
CA LEU A 223 0.68 4.80 -15.90
C LEU A 223 1.73 4.61 -17.02
N LYS A 224 2.61 3.65 -16.88
CA LYS A 224 3.58 3.25 -17.89
C LYS A 224 3.22 1.84 -18.33
N ASN A 225 2.94 1.68 -19.62
CA ASN A 225 2.78 0.40 -20.33
C ASN A 225 4.07 -0.48 -20.31
N ASP A 226 4.93 -0.28 -19.33
CA ASP A 226 6.13 -1.08 -19.13
C ASP A 226 5.73 -2.35 -18.39
N SER A 227 5.29 -3.36 -19.14
CA SER A 227 5.17 -4.73 -18.64
C SER A 227 6.56 -5.29 -18.35
N LEU A 228 7.14 -4.91 -17.21
CA LEU A 228 8.44 -5.40 -16.79
C LEU A 228 8.33 -6.85 -16.36
N THR A 229 9.31 -7.66 -16.77
CA THR A 229 9.50 -9.01 -16.22
C THR A 229 9.97 -8.93 -14.77
N LEU A 230 9.85 -10.04 -14.02
CA LEU A 230 10.37 -10.11 -12.65
C LEU A 230 11.87 -9.80 -12.60
N GLU A 231 12.64 -10.31 -13.57
CA GLU A 231 14.09 -10.06 -13.67
C GLU A 231 14.39 -8.56 -13.85
N GLN A 232 13.64 -7.89 -14.72
CA GLN A 232 13.79 -6.44 -14.91
C GLN A 232 13.40 -5.65 -13.66
N MET A 233 12.41 -6.12 -12.88
CA MET A 233 12.06 -5.52 -11.59
C MET A 233 13.19 -5.72 -10.58
N VAL A 234 13.75 -6.92 -10.50
CA VAL A 234 14.90 -7.21 -9.61
C VAL A 234 16.07 -6.29 -9.94
N ASP A 235 16.45 -6.16 -11.23
CA ASP A 235 17.52 -5.26 -11.68
C ASP A 235 17.30 -3.80 -11.23
N LYS A 236 16.05 -3.33 -11.30
CA LYS A 236 15.71 -1.98 -10.81
C LYS A 236 15.86 -1.84 -9.30
N PHE A 237 15.49 -2.85 -8.52
CA PHE A 237 15.70 -2.83 -7.05
C PHE A 237 17.19 -2.90 -6.69
N GLU A 238 17.97 -3.70 -7.41
CA GLU A 238 19.43 -3.80 -7.21
C GLU A 238 20.14 -2.47 -7.44
N LYS A 239 19.66 -1.65 -8.38
CA LYS A 239 20.23 -0.33 -8.70
C LYS A 239 19.89 0.77 -7.71
N VAL A 240 18.96 0.55 -6.78
CA VAL A 240 18.65 1.53 -5.73
C VAL A 240 19.85 1.69 -4.80
N THR A 241 20.24 2.93 -4.54
CA THR A 241 21.37 3.30 -3.68
C THR A 241 20.88 3.88 -2.33
N LYS A 242 21.75 3.95 -1.33
CA LYS A 242 21.43 4.65 -0.08
C LYS A 242 21.11 6.14 -0.31
N GLN A 243 21.83 6.79 -1.24
CA GLN A 243 21.56 8.18 -1.55
C GLN A 243 20.14 8.36 -2.12
N ASP A 244 19.66 7.42 -2.94
CA ASP A 244 18.28 7.43 -3.43
C ASP A 244 17.26 7.37 -2.28
N ILE A 245 17.58 6.64 -1.20
CA ILE A 245 16.69 6.57 -0.02
C ILE A 245 16.69 7.87 0.76
N ILE A 246 17.84 8.52 0.94
CA ILE A 246 17.95 9.83 1.58
C ILE A 246 17.19 10.89 0.76
N ASP A 247 17.40 10.90 -0.55
CA ASP A 247 16.75 11.84 -1.47
C ASP A 247 15.23 11.68 -1.43
N ILE A 248 14.71 10.44 -1.46
CA ILE A 248 13.28 10.21 -1.39
C ILE A 248 12.71 10.53 -0.01
N ALA A 249 13.45 10.26 1.07
CA ALA A 249 13.06 10.59 2.43
C ALA A 249 12.83 12.10 2.61
N SER A 250 13.62 12.95 1.92
CA SER A 250 13.47 14.41 1.93
C SER A 250 12.12 14.89 1.37
N LYS A 251 11.50 14.10 0.49
CA LYS A 251 10.17 14.37 -0.09
C LYS A 251 9.02 13.89 0.78
N ILE A 252 9.30 13.17 1.87
CA ILE A 252 8.28 12.58 2.73
C ILE A 252 7.98 13.52 3.89
N THR A 253 6.69 13.78 4.10
CA THR A 253 6.19 14.61 5.20
C THR A 253 5.15 13.86 6.02
N ILE A 254 5.14 14.06 7.34
CA ILE A 254 4.07 13.59 8.22
C ILE A 254 2.88 14.52 8.01
N GLU A 255 1.78 13.97 7.47
CA GLU A 255 0.57 14.75 7.21
C GLU A 255 -0.50 14.50 8.27
N LYS A 256 -0.66 13.26 8.70
CA LYS A 256 -1.66 12.89 9.71
C LYS A 256 -1.06 12.01 10.78
N ILE A 257 -1.45 12.28 12.03
CA ILE A 257 -1.23 11.40 13.16
C ILE A 257 -2.60 11.04 13.70
N TYR A 258 -2.89 9.77 13.82
CA TYR A 258 -4.14 9.28 14.38
C TYR A 258 -3.85 8.42 15.61
N PHE A 259 -4.50 8.75 16.72
CA PHE A 259 -4.42 7.99 17.93
C PHE A 259 -5.82 7.53 18.37
N LEU A 260 -6.00 6.21 18.39
CA LEU A 260 -7.17 5.59 19.02
C LEU A 260 -6.79 5.14 20.42
N GLY A 261 -7.25 5.88 21.43
CA GLY A 261 -7.03 5.54 22.82
C GLY A 261 -7.95 4.40 23.27
N GLY A 262 -7.38 3.34 23.82
CA GLY A 262 -8.16 2.31 24.54
C GLY A 262 -8.63 2.83 25.88
N GLU A 263 -9.89 2.60 26.23
CA GLU A 263 -10.40 2.79 27.58
C GLU A 263 -10.33 1.42 28.30
N ASN A 264 -9.46 1.33 29.31
CA ASN A 264 -9.46 0.18 30.19
C ASN A 264 -10.74 0.25 31.03
N ASN A 265 -11.62 -0.72 30.88
CA ASN A 265 -12.62 -0.99 31.92
C ASN A 265 -11.86 -1.48 33.16
N ALA A 266 -11.74 -0.59 34.15
CA ALA A 266 -11.28 -0.95 35.49
C ALA A 266 -12.30 -1.91 36.17
#